data_de20aac948cb17a098a057936972270e
#
_entry.id   de20aac948cb17a098a057936972270e
#
_cell.length_a   1.000
_cell.length_b   1.000
_cell.length_c   1.000
_cell.angle_alpha   90.00
_cell.angle_beta   90.00
_cell.angle_gamma   90.00
#
_symmetry.space_group_name_H-M   'P 1'
#
loop_
_entity.id
_entity.type
_entity.pdbx_description
1 polymer ?
#
loop_
_entity_poly.entity_id
_entity_poly.type
_entity_poly.pdbx_seq_one_letter_code
_entity_poly.pdbx_strand_id
1 'polypeptide(L)'
;GSEMCIRDSYNTVCNRRPILFKASEVARVAGLDTDVNTISDILTDIGCTVAGGGNGEFSVTPPSWRPDLNEPCDLVEEVARLVGYDEIPVTVPPAPVEGKVGLTAEQLRKRQVADELAEYGMVETLSYPFVGDEDYKNFALDADATKKVSVEIANPLAGDRPFLRRDIIPTLAQTVQRNLRRGVENVSLYEIGHVYLWDPNAPAIPALPGAVKPTDEQLAALDAGLPDQPMHVAGILTGNAVDSGWMGDRRAVDWSDAVEAVQRISDRIGAKLTLDQPKAEDVPAQWHPGRAARVMAGDTFVGMVGELHPHVNEALGFPAHSAAFELNLTALFATLSGKPVQAKPISTFPPVKQDLAFTVSTDVTAAELEKTIVEAAGNSLESIDLFDVYTGDQLGEGLKSLAYAVTFRAEDKTLTSEDSEAIRKRIVDAAAKLGAQLRA
;
A
#
# COMPACT_ATOMS: atom_id res chain seq x y z
N GLY A 1 -0.93 -42.49 36.21
CA GLY A 1 -0.77 -42.77 34.80
C GLY A 1 -2.11 -42.69 34.11
N SER A 2 -2.25 -42.00 33.02
CA SER A 2 -3.54 -41.84 32.35
C SER A 2 -3.92 -43.15 31.64
N GLU A 3 -5.16 -43.59 31.80
CA GLU A 3 -5.78 -44.73 31.10
C GLU A 3 -5.78 -44.58 29.57
N MET A 4 -5.40 -43.43 29.03
CA MET A 4 -5.28 -43.17 27.59
C MET A 4 -4.20 -44.01 26.89
N CYS A 5 -3.22 -44.54 27.63
CA CYS A 5 -2.15 -45.39 27.07
C CYS A 5 -2.53 -46.86 26.94
N ILE A 6 -3.74 -47.27 27.32
CA ILE A 6 -4.15 -48.68 27.38
C ILE A 6 -5.14 -49.05 26.26
N ARG A 7 -5.56 -48.13 25.40
CA ARG A 7 -6.39 -48.46 24.24
C ARG A 7 -5.48 -48.81 23.07
N ASP A 8 -5.16 -50.06 23.00
CA ASP A 8 -4.50 -50.65 21.83
C ASP A 8 -5.54 -51.24 20.88
N SER A 9 -5.41 -50.94 19.58
CA SER A 9 -6.24 -51.59 18.57
C SER A 9 -5.40 -52.62 17.84
N TYR A 10 -5.68 -53.88 18.15
CA TYR A 10 -5.04 -55.01 17.45
C TYR A 10 -5.77 -55.31 16.15
N ASN A 11 -5.12 -55.01 15.03
CA ASN A 11 -5.64 -55.36 13.69
C ASN A 11 -4.93 -56.61 13.15
N THR A 12 -5.68 -57.71 13.02
CA THR A 12 -5.19 -58.99 12.50
C THR A 12 -5.28 -59.09 10.97
N VAL A 13 -5.91 -58.14 10.30
CA VAL A 13 -6.11 -58.16 8.84
C VAL A 13 -4.98 -57.39 8.17
N CYS A 14 -3.96 -58.11 7.72
CA CYS A 14 -2.87 -57.55 6.92
C CYS A 14 -3.12 -57.83 5.43
N ASN A 15 -4.12 -57.13 4.82
CA ASN A 15 -4.42 -57.25 3.41
C ASN A 15 -3.55 -56.26 2.62
N ARG A 16 -2.34 -56.69 2.26
CA ARG A 16 -1.43 -55.93 1.40
C ARG A 16 -1.87 -56.06 -0.07
N ARG A 17 -2.34 -54.98 -0.65
CA ARG A 17 -2.63 -54.95 -2.09
C ARG A 17 -1.36 -54.59 -2.85
N PRO A 18 -1.10 -55.26 -3.98
CA PRO A 18 -0.01 -54.84 -4.85
C PRO A 18 -0.26 -53.44 -5.37
N ILE A 19 0.77 -52.61 -5.36
CA ILE A 19 0.80 -51.29 -5.93
C ILE A 19 1.28 -51.39 -7.38
N LEU A 20 0.46 -50.95 -8.33
CA LEU A 20 0.89 -50.84 -9.73
C LEU A 20 1.76 -49.59 -9.86
N PHE A 21 3.04 -49.80 -10.20
CA PHE A 21 4.06 -48.77 -10.18
C PHE A 21 4.81 -48.74 -11.53
N LYS A 22 4.96 -47.52 -12.07
CA LYS A 22 5.76 -47.29 -13.27
C LYS A 22 7.10 -46.67 -12.89
N ALA A 23 8.22 -47.20 -13.41
CA ALA A 23 9.53 -46.59 -13.21
C ALA A 23 9.60 -45.10 -13.58
N SER A 24 8.85 -44.71 -14.62
CA SER A 24 8.74 -43.30 -15.03
C SER A 24 8.16 -42.34 -13.99
N GLU A 25 7.46 -42.87 -12.97
CA GLU A 25 6.95 -42.05 -11.86
C GLU A 25 8.08 -41.43 -11.03
N VAL A 26 9.23 -42.11 -10.92
CA VAL A 26 10.41 -41.59 -10.22
C VAL A 26 10.90 -40.29 -10.89
N ALA A 27 11.07 -40.31 -12.20
CA ALA A 27 11.45 -39.10 -12.95
C ALA A 27 10.35 -38.04 -12.94
N ARG A 28 9.08 -38.46 -13.05
CA ARG A 28 7.93 -37.52 -13.09
C ARG A 28 7.73 -36.80 -11.77
N VAL A 29 7.84 -37.49 -10.63
CA VAL A 29 7.53 -36.93 -9.30
C VAL A 29 8.75 -36.33 -8.63
N ALA A 30 9.88 -37.08 -8.59
CA ALA A 30 11.11 -36.68 -7.94
C ALA A 30 12.12 -35.99 -8.88
N GLY A 31 11.95 -36.10 -10.19
CA GLY A 31 12.92 -35.58 -11.16
C GLY A 31 14.20 -36.40 -11.27
N LEU A 32 14.27 -37.58 -10.61
CA LEU A 32 15.44 -38.46 -10.62
C LEU A 32 15.45 -39.36 -11.83
N ASP A 33 16.52 -39.33 -12.59
CA ASP A 33 16.76 -40.27 -13.70
C ASP A 33 17.42 -41.54 -13.20
N THR A 34 16.58 -42.50 -12.76
CA THR A 34 17.01 -43.75 -12.16
C THR A 34 16.60 -44.91 -13.07
N ASP A 35 17.54 -45.81 -13.35
CA ASP A 35 17.27 -46.96 -14.20
C ASP A 35 16.35 -48.00 -13.54
N VAL A 36 15.65 -48.78 -14.38
CA VAL A 36 14.62 -49.73 -13.95
C VAL A 36 15.15 -50.80 -13.01
N ASN A 37 16.41 -51.25 -13.17
CA ASN A 37 17.00 -52.27 -12.33
C ASN A 37 17.32 -51.72 -10.95
N THR A 38 17.93 -50.54 -10.88
CA THR A 38 18.22 -49.85 -9.63
C THR A 38 16.92 -49.58 -8.83
N ILE A 39 15.83 -49.18 -9.47
CA ILE A 39 14.51 -49.02 -8.82
C ILE A 39 14.04 -50.35 -8.24
N SER A 40 14.12 -51.45 -9.03
CA SER A 40 13.73 -52.80 -8.59
C SER A 40 14.54 -53.25 -7.39
N ASP A 41 15.86 -53.06 -7.43
CA ASP A 41 16.78 -53.47 -6.36
C ASP A 41 16.49 -52.70 -5.07
N ILE A 42 16.33 -51.39 -5.15
CA ILE A 42 15.96 -50.55 -4.01
C ILE A 42 14.65 -51.02 -3.35
N LEU A 43 13.60 -51.22 -4.15
CA LEU A 43 12.31 -51.69 -3.64
C LEU A 43 12.39 -53.09 -3.02
N THR A 44 13.25 -53.95 -3.55
CA THR A 44 13.49 -55.25 -3.00
C THR A 44 14.27 -55.16 -1.67
N ASP A 45 15.28 -54.32 -1.59
CA ASP A 45 16.12 -54.13 -0.40
C ASP A 45 15.33 -53.61 0.81
N ILE A 46 14.31 -52.80 0.58
CA ILE A 46 13.39 -52.35 1.66
C ILE A 46 12.33 -53.40 2.02
N GLY A 47 12.40 -54.59 1.43
CA GLY A 47 11.57 -55.74 1.75
C GLY A 47 10.28 -55.89 0.93
N CYS A 48 10.11 -55.11 -0.13
CA CYS A 48 8.97 -55.27 -1.04
C CYS A 48 9.15 -56.50 -1.93
N THR A 49 8.05 -57.19 -2.26
CA THR A 49 8.03 -58.18 -3.33
C THR A 49 7.74 -57.48 -4.65
N VAL A 50 8.73 -57.48 -5.55
CA VAL A 50 8.64 -56.79 -6.85
C VAL A 50 8.42 -57.84 -7.95
N ALA A 51 7.37 -57.65 -8.75
CA ALA A 51 7.07 -58.51 -9.90
C ALA A 51 6.88 -57.68 -11.16
N GLY A 52 7.33 -58.17 -12.32
CA GLY A 52 7.27 -57.47 -13.60
C GLY A 52 8.55 -56.68 -13.88
N GLY A 53 8.45 -55.56 -14.57
CA GLY A 53 9.58 -54.65 -14.85
C GLY A 53 10.12 -54.70 -16.27
N GLY A 54 9.73 -55.66 -17.09
CA GLY A 54 10.27 -55.81 -18.45
C GLY A 54 9.96 -54.63 -19.40
N ASN A 55 8.97 -53.82 -19.07
CA ASN A 55 8.59 -52.60 -19.80
C ASN A 55 8.58 -51.35 -18.88
N GLY A 56 9.23 -51.45 -17.69
CA GLY A 56 9.20 -50.40 -16.69
C GLY A 56 7.93 -50.35 -15.83
N GLU A 57 7.06 -51.38 -15.92
CA GLU A 57 5.85 -51.51 -15.08
C GLU A 57 6.05 -52.64 -14.06
N PHE A 58 5.82 -52.31 -12.80
CA PHE A 58 5.97 -53.22 -11.67
C PHE A 58 4.64 -53.43 -10.94
N SER A 59 4.52 -54.63 -10.33
CA SER A 59 3.54 -54.92 -9.29
C SER A 59 4.31 -55.06 -7.99
N VAL A 60 4.25 -54.06 -7.11
CA VAL A 60 5.05 -54.00 -5.88
C VAL A 60 4.14 -54.30 -4.69
N THR A 61 4.48 -55.36 -3.93
CA THR A 61 3.77 -55.70 -2.70
C THR A 61 4.61 -55.31 -1.50
N PRO A 62 4.19 -54.32 -0.70
CA PRO A 62 4.91 -53.89 0.50
C PRO A 62 4.94 -54.96 1.58
N PRO A 63 6.00 -55.02 2.40
CA PRO A 63 6.07 -55.95 3.53
C PRO A 63 5.08 -55.55 4.65
N SER A 64 4.77 -56.51 5.54
CA SER A 64 3.78 -56.30 6.60
C SER A 64 4.13 -55.22 7.62
N TRP A 65 5.40 -54.89 7.77
CA TRP A 65 5.90 -53.85 8.71
C TRP A 65 5.94 -52.45 8.12
N ARG A 66 5.60 -52.28 6.82
CA ARG A 66 5.49 -50.95 6.14
C ARG A 66 4.03 -50.63 5.84
N PRO A 67 3.25 -50.20 6.86
CA PRO A 67 1.85 -49.82 6.68
C PRO A 67 1.67 -48.52 5.92
N ASP A 68 2.72 -47.74 5.77
CA ASP A 68 2.84 -46.44 5.12
C ASP A 68 2.84 -46.55 3.58
N LEU A 69 3.35 -47.64 3.02
CA LEU A 69 3.42 -47.82 1.56
C LEU A 69 2.08 -48.32 1.01
N ASN A 70 1.31 -47.42 0.39
CA ASN A 70 -0.03 -47.70 -0.14
C ASN A 70 -0.21 -47.23 -1.59
N GLU A 71 0.53 -46.23 -2.04
CA GLU A 71 0.39 -45.59 -3.34
C GLU A 71 1.72 -45.48 -4.09
N PRO A 72 1.71 -45.26 -5.43
CA PRO A 72 2.94 -45.16 -6.21
C PRO A 72 3.88 -44.06 -5.72
N CYS A 73 3.36 -42.91 -5.19
CA CYS A 73 4.18 -41.85 -4.66
C CYS A 73 4.99 -42.24 -3.44
N ASP A 74 4.48 -43.19 -2.60
CA ASP A 74 5.20 -43.68 -1.44
C ASP A 74 6.45 -44.49 -1.89
N LEU A 75 6.33 -45.23 -3.00
CA LEU A 75 7.44 -45.95 -3.61
C LEU A 75 8.48 -45.02 -4.26
N VAL A 76 8.03 -43.91 -4.86
CA VAL A 76 8.93 -42.87 -5.37
C VAL A 76 9.74 -42.27 -4.23
N GLU A 77 9.12 -41.99 -3.08
CA GLU A 77 9.80 -41.45 -1.90
C GLU A 77 10.90 -42.39 -1.42
N GLU A 78 10.62 -43.69 -1.32
CA GLU A 78 11.63 -44.70 -0.94
C GLU A 78 12.81 -44.74 -1.91
N VAL A 79 12.55 -44.68 -3.21
CA VAL A 79 13.61 -44.63 -4.22
C VAL A 79 14.43 -43.36 -4.06
N ALA A 80 13.78 -42.20 -3.93
CA ALA A 80 14.46 -40.93 -3.78
C ALA A 80 15.30 -40.85 -2.49
N ARG A 81 14.79 -41.43 -1.39
CA ARG A 81 15.50 -41.50 -0.10
C ARG A 81 16.78 -42.35 -0.17
N LEU A 82 16.73 -43.46 -0.88
CA LEU A 82 17.88 -44.38 -0.97
C LEU A 82 18.88 -44.00 -2.08
N VAL A 83 18.43 -43.36 -3.16
CA VAL A 83 19.32 -42.72 -4.13
C VAL A 83 20.04 -41.51 -3.50
N GLY A 84 19.33 -40.75 -2.66
CA GLY A 84 19.79 -39.55 -1.98
C GLY A 84 19.01 -38.33 -2.41
N TYR A 85 18.52 -37.57 -1.44
CA TYR A 85 17.78 -36.33 -1.73
C TYR A 85 18.65 -35.24 -2.39
N ASP A 86 19.96 -35.29 -2.18
CA ASP A 86 20.92 -34.37 -2.80
C ASP A 86 21.03 -34.55 -4.32
N GLU A 87 20.63 -35.73 -4.82
CA GLU A 87 20.61 -36.06 -6.26
C GLU A 87 19.35 -35.50 -6.96
N ILE A 88 18.36 -35.02 -6.20
CA ILE A 88 17.16 -34.42 -6.77
C ILE A 88 17.52 -33.09 -7.45
N PRO A 89 17.30 -32.95 -8.78
CA PRO A 89 17.70 -31.77 -9.50
C PRO A 89 16.87 -30.55 -9.04
N VAL A 90 17.57 -29.47 -8.74
CA VAL A 90 16.90 -28.17 -8.46
C VAL A 90 16.44 -27.56 -9.77
N THR A 91 15.16 -27.67 -10.05
CA THR A 91 14.55 -27.08 -11.26
C THR A 91 13.59 -25.97 -10.90
N VAL A 92 13.71 -24.83 -11.57
CA VAL A 92 12.74 -23.75 -11.45
C VAL A 92 11.60 -24.01 -12.43
N PRO A 93 10.35 -24.16 -11.97
CA PRO A 93 9.21 -24.32 -12.88
C PRO A 93 9.15 -23.18 -13.88
N PRO A 94 8.83 -23.42 -15.16
CA PRO A 94 8.62 -22.36 -16.11
C PRO A 94 7.44 -21.49 -15.64
N ALA A 95 7.60 -20.17 -15.75
CA ALA A 95 6.51 -19.26 -15.45
C ALA A 95 5.33 -19.52 -16.41
N PRO A 96 4.11 -19.76 -15.90
CA PRO A 96 2.96 -20.05 -16.77
C PRO A 96 2.45 -18.84 -17.56
N VAL A 97 3.13 -17.69 -17.45
CA VAL A 97 2.72 -16.42 -18.05
C VAL A 97 3.42 -16.23 -19.37
N GLU A 98 2.69 -16.34 -20.47
CA GLU A 98 3.17 -15.93 -21.78
C GLU A 98 3.38 -14.39 -21.82
N GLY A 99 4.60 -13.99 -22.11
CA GLY A 99 4.87 -12.73 -22.79
C GLY A 99 5.27 -11.50 -22.00
N LYS A 100 5.34 -11.49 -20.66
CA LYS A 100 5.90 -10.33 -19.94
C LYS A 100 6.85 -10.75 -18.82
N VAL A 101 8.13 -10.57 -19.08
CA VAL A 101 9.17 -10.69 -18.05
C VAL A 101 9.24 -9.35 -17.30
N GLY A 102 9.02 -9.35 -16.00
CA GLY A 102 9.17 -8.19 -15.13
C GLY A 102 7.94 -7.92 -14.23
N LEU A 103 7.99 -6.80 -13.53
CA LEU A 103 6.92 -6.36 -12.65
C LEU A 103 5.73 -5.79 -13.44
N THR A 104 4.53 -5.99 -12.92
CA THR A 104 3.35 -5.25 -13.40
C THR A 104 3.51 -3.76 -13.13
N ALA A 105 2.73 -2.93 -13.82
CA ALA A 105 2.76 -1.47 -13.57
C ALA A 105 2.41 -1.14 -12.12
N GLU A 106 1.48 -1.86 -11.52
CA GLU A 106 1.09 -1.69 -10.11
C GLU A 106 2.23 -2.09 -9.16
N GLN A 107 2.85 -3.24 -9.36
CA GLN A 107 4.01 -3.68 -8.57
C GLN A 107 5.18 -2.69 -8.66
N LEU A 108 5.43 -2.14 -9.86
CA LEU A 108 6.47 -1.13 -10.05
C LEU A 108 6.14 0.15 -9.29
N ARG A 109 4.90 0.65 -9.41
CA ARG A 109 4.44 1.85 -8.69
C ARG A 109 4.49 1.68 -7.19
N LYS A 110 4.05 0.52 -6.67
CA LYS A 110 4.18 0.21 -5.23
C LYS A 110 5.64 0.32 -4.77
N ARG A 111 6.58 -0.24 -5.54
CA ARG A 111 8.01 -0.16 -5.24
C ARG A 111 8.52 1.28 -5.30
N GLN A 112 8.11 2.05 -6.31
CA GLN A 112 8.46 3.47 -6.41
C GLN A 112 7.98 4.30 -5.23
N VAL A 113 6.78 4.03 -4.69
CA VAL A 113 6.26 4.68 -3.49
C VAL A 113 7.11 4.30 -2.26
N ALA A 114 7.45 3.03 -2.10
CA ALA A 114 8.29 2.57 -0.98
C ALA A 114 9.69 3.19 -1.03
N ASP A 115 10.33 3.16 -2.21
CA ASP A 115 11.66 3.74 -2.41
C ASP A 115 11.66 5.24 -2.10
N GLU A 116 10.64 6.00 -2.56
CA GLU A 116 10.55 7.44 -2.32
C GLU A 116 10.38 7.79 -0.85
N LEU A 117 9.53 7.07 -0.12
CA LEU A 117 9.36 7.30 1.31
C LEU A 117 10.62 6.95 2.10
N ALA A 118 11.34 5.89 1.70
CA ALA A 118 12.64 5.55 2.27
C ALA A 118 13.70 6.62 1.95
N GLU A 119 13.73 7.16 0.73
CA GLU A 119 14.60 8.29 0.33
C GLU A 119 14.26 9.57 1.11
N TYR A 120 12.99 9.78 1.46
CA TYR A 120 12.56 10.88 2.35
C TYR A 120 13.01 10.70 3.80
N GLY A 121 13.49 9.50 4.19
CA GLY A 121 13.97 9.19 5.53
C GLY A 121 12.95 8.50 6.43
N MET A 122 11.83 8.02 5.87
CA MET A 122 10.85 7.23 6.61
C MET A 122 11.27 5.75 6.65
N VAL A 123 10.89 5.06 7.72
CA VAL A 123 11.18 3.63 7.91
C VAL A 123 9.94 2.79 7.64
N GLU A 124 10.05 1.80 6.77
CA GLU A 124 8.96 0.86 6.50
C GLU A 124 8.71 -0.06 7.69
N THR A 125 7.45 -0.30 8.00
CA THR A 125 7.04 -1.26 9.01
C THR A 125 5.88 -2.10 8.51
N LEU A 126 5.73 -3.29 9.09
CA LEU A 126 4.62 -4.18 8.81
C LEU A 126 3.85 -4.42 10.11
N SER A 127 2.59 -4.05 10.12
CA SER A 127 1.70 -4.24 11.26
C SER A 127 0.72 -5.39 10.99
N TYR A 128 0.34 -6.11 12.04
CA TYR A 128 -0.82 -6.99 11.95
C TYR A 128 -2.09 -6.17 11.69
N PRO A 129 -2.98 -6.61 10.79
CA PRO A 129 -4.16 -5.84 10.39
C PRO A 129 -5.33 -5.97 11.37
N PHE A 130 -5.06 -6.14 12.66
CA PHE A 130 -6.07 -6.41 13.69
C PHE A 130 -6.28 -5.20 14.57
N VAL A 131 -7.54 -4.82 14.73
CA VAL A 131 -7.98 -3.66 15.52
C VAL A 131 -9.14 -4.03 16.46
N GLY A 132 -9.34 -3.22 17.48
CA GLY A 132 -10.40 -3.39 18.45
C GLY A 132 -10.93 -2.07 19.00
N ASP A 133 -11.76 -2.17 20.03
CA ASP A 133 -12.47 -1.02 20.63
C ASP A 133 -11.54 0.08 21.14
N GLU A 134 -10.38 -0.30 21.68
CA GLU A 134 -9.41 0.67 22.18
C GLU A 134 -8.82 1.50 21.04
N ASP A 135 -8.51 0.85 19.91
CA ASP A 135 -8.00 1.54 18.72
C ASP A 135 -9.04 2.54 18.20
N TYR A 136 -10.32 2.16 18.14
CA TYR A 136 -11.39 3.07 17.70
C TYR A 136 -11.54 4.28 18.65
N LYS A 137 -11.52 4.05 19.95
CA LYS A 137 -11.61 5.13 20.95
C LYS A 137 -10.44 6.09 20.89
N ASN A 138 -9.22 5.57 20.74
CA ASN A 138 -8.00 6.39 20.63
C ASN A 138 -8.04 7.33 19.43
N PHE A 139 -8.72 6.92 18.35
CA PHE A 139 -8.92 7.72 17.14
C PHE A 139 -10.25 8.49 17.12
N ALA A 140 -10.94 8.61 18.24
CA ALA A 140 -12.23 9.29 18.37
C ALA A 140 -13.31 8.78 17.41
N LEU A 141 -13.22 7.50 17.02
CA LEU A 141 -14.21 6.85 16.17
C LEU A 141 -15.34 6.26 17.00
N ASP A 142 -16.56 6.32 16.46
CA ASP A 142 -17.69 5.60 17.05
C ASP A 142 -17.47 4.09 16.87
N ALA A 143 -17.15 3.40 17.98
CA ALA A 143 -16.82 1.99 17.94
C ALA A 143 -18.01 1.13 17.44
N ASP A 144 -19.24 1.43 17.82
CA ASP A 144 -20.40 0.65 17.42
C ASP A 144 -20.77 0.86 15.96
N ALA A 145 -20.64 2.07 15.45
CA ALA A 145 -20.82 2.37 14.03
C ALA A 145 -19.70 1.73 13.19
N THR A 146 -18.46 1.81 13.65
CA THR A 146 -17.30 1.26 12.94
C THR A 146 -17.33 -0.27 12.84
N LYS A 147 -17.72 -0.95 13.92
CA LYS A 147 -17.89 -2.43 13.94
C LYS A 147 -18.88 -2.93 12.89
N LYS A 148 -19.98 -2.23 12.69
CA LYS A 148 -21.03 -2.62 11.72
C LYS A 148 -20.54 -2.69 10.28
N VAL A 149 -19.48 -1.96 9.97
CA VAL A 149 -18.86 -1.89 8.64
C VAL A 149 -17.45 -2.48 8.60
N SER A 150 -17.07 -3.21 9.65
CA SER A 150 -15.78 -3.90 9.77
C SER A 150 -15.94 -5.40 9.58
N VAL A 151 -14.89 -6.05 9.09
CA VAL A 151 -14.83 -7.51 9.00
C VAL A 151 -14.45 -8.08 10.35
N GLU A 152 -15.34 -8.86 10.94
CA GLU A 152 -15.07 -9.58 12.20
C GLU A 152 -14.44 -10.95 11.91
N ILE A 153 -13.39 -11.29 12.67
CA ILE A 153 -12.67 -12.57 12.54
C ILE A 153 -13.35 -13.60 13.43
N ALA A 154 -13.75 -14.73 12.89
CA ALA A 154 -14.46 -15.78 13.62
C ALA A 154 -13.63 -16.38 14.77
N ASN A 155 -12.30 -16.44 14.62
CA ASN A 155 -11.37 -17.00 15.60
C ASN A 155 -10.14 -16.09 15.77
N PRO A 156 -10.30 -14.88 16.34
CA PRO A 156 -9.22 -13.91 16.45
C PRO A 156 -8.08 -14.42 17.33
N LEU A 157 -6.83 -14.06 16.97
CA LEU A 157 -5.65 -14.39 17.76
C LEU A 157 -5.67 -13.73 19.15
N ALA A 158 -6.25 -12.52 19.25
CA ALA A 158 -6.43 -11.77 20.48
C ALA A 158 -7.88 -11.29 20.56
N GLY A 159 -8.58 -11.61 21.65
CA GLY A 159 -10.01 -11.32 21.80
C GLY A 159 -10.34 -9.83 21.90
N ASP A 160 -9.36 -8.99 22.22
CA ASP A 160 -9.47 -7.53 22.26
C ASP A 160 -9.33 -6.87 20.89
N ARG A 161 -8.93 -7.63 19.85
CA ARG A 161 -8.73 -7.16 18.46
C ARG A 161 -9.35 -8.11 17.44
N PRO A 162 -10.67 -8.25 17.44
CA PRO A 162 -11.36 -9.22 16.60
C PRO A 162 -11.66 -8.72 15.18
N PHE A 163 -11.34 -7.45 14.82
CA PHE A 163 -11.69 -6.87 13.55
C PHE A 163 -10.48 -6.65 12.65
N LEU A 164 -10.68 -6.78 11.34
CA LEU A 164 -9.70 -6.33 10.35
C LEU A 164 -9.75 -4.80 10.21
N ARG A 165 -8.59 -4.19 10.02
CA ARG A 165 -8.42 -2.74 9.89
C ARG A 165 -9.09 -2.18 8.64
N ARG A 166 -9.68 -1.00 8.78
CA ARG A 166 -10.23 -0.20 7.69
C ARG A 166 -9.30 0.91 7.22
N ASP A 167 -8.34 1.25 8.08
CA ASP A 167 -7.28 2.24 7.87
C ASP A 167 -5.97 1.68 8.42
N ILE A 168 -4.84 2.07 7.85
CA ILE A 168 -3.51 1.61 8.31
C ILE A 168 -3.07 2.39 9.55
N ILE A 169 -3.40 3.69 9.63
CA ILE A 169 -2.94 4.58 10.69
C ILE A 169 -3.13 4.00 12.11
N PRO A 170 -4.27 3.40 12.49
CA PRO A 170 -4.44 2.83 13.84
C PRO A 170 -3.45 1.73 14.18
N THR A 171 -3.12 0.85 13.24
CA THR A 171 -2.15 -0.23 13.45
C THR A 171 -0.70 0.28 13.42
N LEU A 172 -0.41 1.25 12.55
CA LEU A 172 0.89 1.92 12.49
C LEU A 172 1.18 2.70 13.78
N ALA A 173 0.17 3.36 14.36
CA ALA A 173 0.27 4.12 15.61
C ALA A 173 0.73 3.25 16.79
N GLN A 174 0.35 1.98 16.84
CA GLN A 174 0.83 1.05 17.87
C GLN A 174 2.35 0.84 17.80
N THR A 175 2.90 0.83 16.58
CA THR A 175 4.35 0.74 16.38
C THR A 175 5.04 2.04 16.78
N VAL A 176 4.46 3.19 16.46
CA VAL A 176 4.96 4.51 16.91
C VAL A 176 4.98 4.56 18.44
N GLN A 177 3.87 4.22 19.12
CA GLN A 177 3.81 4.16 20.59
C GLN A 177 4.91 3.28 21.19
N ARG A 178 5.15 2.11 20.60
CA ARG A 178 6.18 1.18 21.07
C ARG A 178 7.56 1.80 21.01
N ASN A 179 7.86 2.53 19.94
CA ASN A 179 9.14 3.23 19.77
C ASN A 179 9.29 4.38 20.78
N LEU A 180 8.26 5.23 20.92
CA LEU A 180 8.26 6.33 21.90
C LEU A 180 8.45 5.82 23.34
N ARG A 181 7.76 4.73 23.73
CA ARG A 181 7.92 4.09 25.05
C ARG A 181 9.31 3.50 25.28
N ARG A 182 10.07 3.24 24.22
CA ARG A 182 11.47 2.79 24.29
C ARG A 182 12.49 3.93 24.25
N GLY A 183 12.03 5.18 24.29
CA GLY A 183 12.88 6.37 24.33
C GLY A 183 13.32 6.88 22.97
N VAL A 184 12.72 6.40 21.87
CA VAL A 184 12.93 7.02 20.55
C VAL A 184 12.10 8.29 20.49
N GLU A 185 12.74 9.45 20.33
CA GLU A 185 12.05 10.74 20.38
C GLU A 185 11.47 11.15 19.02
N ASN A 186 12.19 10.86 17.93
CA ASN A 186 11.82 11.21 16.58
C ASN A 186 11.45 9.94 15.81
N VAL A 187 10.21 9.82 15.42
CA VAL A 187 9.68 8.62 14.74
C VAL A 187 9.03 9.03 13.44
N SER A 188 9.48 8.44 12.34
CA SER A 188 8.95 8.63 10.99
C SER A 188 8.78 7.26 10.34
N LEU A 189 7.56 6.73 10.37
CA LEU A 189 7.23 5.38 9.90
C LEU A 189 6.21 5.42 8.79
N TYR A 190 6.31 4.47 7.87
CA TYR A 190 5.26 4.21 6.88
C TYR A 190 4.98 2.71 6.73
N GLU A 191 3.81 2.41 6.19
CA GLU A 191 3.38 1.05 5.84
C GLU A 191 2.61 1.07 4.54
N ILE A 192 2.87 0.09 3.66
CA ILE A 192 2.06 -0.19 2.47
C ILE A 192 1.36 -1.53 2.68
N GLY A 193 0.04 -1.52 2.76
CA GLY A 193 -0.73 -2.71 3.06
C GLY A 193 -2.18 -2.63 2.57
N HIS A 194 -2.91 -3.71 2.77
CA HIS A 194 -4.34 -3.73 2.48
C HIS A 194 -5.17 -3.30 3.69
N VAL A 195 -6.29 -2.67 3.40
CA VAL A 195 -7.38 -2.41 4.32
C VAL A 195 -8.60 -3.22 3.88
N TYR A 196 -9.59 -3.39 4.74
CA TYR A 196 -10.71 -4.29 4.51
C TYR A 196 -12.02 -3.53 4.70
N LEU A 197 -12.70 -3.23 3.60
CA LEU A 197 -13.90 -2.41 3.58
C LEU A 197 -15.13 -3.30 3.38
N TRP A 198 -15.79 -3.62 4.48
CA TRP A 198 -16.99 -4.43 4.45
C TRP A 198 -18.19 -3.62 3.96
N ASP A 199 -18.93 -4.18 2.99
CA ASP A 199 -20.24 -3.67 2.60
C ASP A 199 -21.34 -4.52 3.28
N PRO A 200 -22.15 -3.95 4.18
CA PRO A 200 -23.26 -4.67 4.79
C PRO A 200 -24.32 -5.19 3.82
N ASN A 201 -24.33 -4.67 2.58
CA ASN A 201 -25.24 -5.09 1.52
C ASN A 201 -24.61 -6.10 0.55
N ALA A 202 -23.37 -6.53 0.79
CA ALA A 202 -22.71 -7.55 -0.02
C ALA A 202 -23.52 -8.85 -0.01
N PRO A 203 -23.57 -9.60 -1.13
CA PRO A 203 -24.24 -10.89 -1.18
C PRO A 203 -23.57 -11.89 -0.23
N ALA A 204 -24.36 -12.83 0.28
CA ALA A 204 -23.83 -13.89 1.12
C ALA A 204 -22.84 -14.77 0.35
N ILE A 205 -21.71 -15.08 0.97
CA ILE A 205 -20.69 -15.95 0.39
C ILE A 205 -21.27 -17.37 0.26
N PRO A 206 -21.30 -17.97 -0.94
CA PRO A 206 -21.83 -19.31 -1.12
C PRO A 206 -20.90 -20.36 -0.50
N ALA A 207 -21.49 -21.36 0.17
CA ALA A 207 -20.76 -22.54 0.62
C ALA A 207 -20.53 -23.49 -0.56
N LEU A 208 -19.28 -23.67 -0.98
CA LEU A 208 -18.91 -24.56 -2.07
C LEU A 208 -18.29 -25.86 -1.55
N PRO A 209 -18.62 -27.03 -2.14
CA PRO A 209 -18.01 -28.28 -1.76
C PRO A 209 -16.54 -28.35 -2.18
N GLY A 210 -15.63 -28.72 -1.27
CA GLY A 210 -14.21 -28.77 -1.55
C GLY A 210 -13.76 -29.87 -2.55
N ALA A 211 -14.63 -30.85 -2.83
CA ALA A 211 -14.30 -31.96 -3.71
C ALA A 211 -14.60 -31.72 -5.20
N VAL A 212 -15.24 -30.60 -5.53
CA VAL A 212 -15.67 -30.28 -6.91
C VAL A 212 -15.08 -28.94 -7.31
N LYS A 213 -14.49 -28.88 -8.52
CA LYS A 213 -14.01 -27.61 -9.08
C LYS A 213 -15.20 -26.65 -9.27
N PRO A 214 -15.16 -25.43 -8.70
CA PRO A 214 -16.22 -24.44 -8.89
C PRO A 214 -16.36 -24.02 -10.35
N THR A 215 -17.59 -23.63 -10.75
CA THR A 215 -17.82 -22.96 -12.04
C THR A 215 -17.39 -21.50 -11.97
N ASP A 216 -17.23 -20.85 -13.13
CA ASP A 216 -16.87 -19.44 -13.20
C ASP A 216 -17.93 -18.53 -12.53
N GLU A 217 -19.23 -18.89 -12.62
CA GLU A 217 -20.31 -18.18 -11.95
C GLU A 217 -20.25 -18.32 -10.43
N GLN A 218 -19.86 -19.51 -9.94
CA GLN A 218 -19.67 -19.74 -8.50
C GLN A 218 -18.47 -18.97 -7.97
N LEU A 219 -17.37 -18.88 -8.73
CA LEU A 219 -16.21 -18.06 -8.38
C LEU A 219 -16.59 -16.58 -8.35
N ALA A 220 -17.31 -16.08 -9.35
CA ALA A 220 -17.79 -14.70 -9.37
C ALA A 220 -18.73 -14.38 -8.18
N ALA A 221 -19.56 -15.35 -7.75
CA ALA A 221 -20.42 -15.17 -6.59
C ALA A 221 -19.63 -15.16 -5.26
N LEU A 222 -18.54 -15.95 -5.18
CA LEU A 222 -17.59 -15.86 -4.04
C LEU A 222 -16.94 -14.48 -3.97
N ASP A 223 -16.40 -14.02 -5.09
CA ASP A 223 -15.69 -12.74 -5.17
C ASP A 223 -16.62 -11.57 -4.82
N ALA A 224 -17.86 -11.60 -5.26
CA ALA A 224 -18.86 -10.58 -4.97
C ALA A 224 -19.25 -10.48 -3.48
N GLY A 225 -19.03 -11.54 -2.69
CA GLY A 225 -19.28 -11.57 -1.26
C GLY A 225 -18.08 -11.14 -0.41
N LEU A 226 -16.90 -10.95 -1.02
CA LEU A 226 -15.71 -10.53 -0.28
C LEU A 226 -15.72 -9.02 0.01
N PRO A 227 -15.10 -8.57 1.11
CA PRO A 227 -14.86 -7.15 1.34
C PRO A 227 -13.96 -6.58 0.26
N ASP A 228 -14.14 -5.29 -0.07
CA ASP A 228 -13.15 -4.58 -0.88
C ASP A 228 -11.83 -4.46 -0.11
N GLN A 229 -10.71 -4.72 -0.78
CA GLN A 229 -9.38 -4.81 -0.17
C GLN A 229 -8.38 -3.91 -0.91
N PRO A 230 -8.61 -2.59 -0.95
CA PRO A 230 -7.69 -1.70 -1.61
C PRO A 230 -6.34 -1.65 -0.91
N MET A 231 -5.28 -1.45 -1.70
CA MET A 231 -3.96 -1.19 -1.19
C MET A 231 -3.85 0.27 -0.78
N HIS A 232 -3.42 0.51 0.45
CA HIS A 232 -3.15 1.84 0.99
C HIS A 232 -1.67 2.01 1.30
N VAL A 233 -1.23 3.26 1.38
CA VAL A 233 0.00 3.66 2.06
C VAL A 233 -0.36 4.66 3.14
N ALA A 234 0.20 4.49 4.32
CA ALA A 234 0.07 5.45 5.40
C ALA A 234 1.42 5.75 6.04
N GLY A 235 1.56 6.97 6.56
CA GLY A 235 2.72 7.38 7.32
C GLY A 235 2.34 8.18 8.55
N ILE A 236 3.18 8.08 9.59
CA ILE A 236 3.10 8.89 10.82
C ILE A 236 4.49 9.44 11.10
N LEU A 237 4.55 10.76 11.31
CA LEU A 237 5.74 11.52 11.66
C LEU A 237 5.49 12.19 13.00
N THR A 238 6.47 12.13 13.92
CA THR A 238 6.35 12.72 15.26
C THR A 238 7.71 13.03 15.85
N GLY A 239 7.78 13.99 16.76
CA GLY A 239 9.01 14.49 17.35
C GLY A 239 9.59 15.65 16.56
N ASN A 240 10.86 15.61 16.22
CA ASN A 240 11.55 16.62 15.42
C ASN A 240 11.74 16.13 13.98
N ALA A 241 11.43 16.97 13.02
CA ALA A 241 11.78 16.78 11.62
C ALA A 241 13.27 17.12 11.37
N VAL A 242 13.80 18.07 12.15
CA VAL A 242 15.21 18.45 12.13
C VAL A 242 15.71 18.55 13.57
N ASP A 243 16.78 17.85 13.90
CA ASP A 243 17.42 17.95 15.19
C ASP A 243 18.35 19.17 15.25
N SER A 244 18.58 19.70 16.45
CA SER A 244 19.59 20.75 16.68
C SER A 244 20.97 20.29 16.27
N GLY A 245 21.68 21.12 15.51
CA GLY A 245 23.02 20.82 15.06
C GLY A 245 23.77 22.07 14.60
N TRP A 246 24.93 21.86 14.02
CA TRP A 246 25.75 22.95 13.48
C TRP A 246 25.10 23.68 12.29
N MET A 247 24.07 23.10 11.68
CA MET A 247 23.32 23.68 10.57
C MET A 247 22.15 24.59 11.03
N GLY A 248 21.77 24.54 12.32
CA GLY A 248 20.66 25.33 12.83
C GLY A 248 19.95 24.73 14.04
N ASP A 249 18.88 25.40 14.44
CA ASP A 249 18.03 24.95 15.53
C ASP A 249 17.11 23.80 15.12
N ARG A 250 16.62 23.06 16.11
CA ARG A 250 15.64 22.00 15.88
C ARG A 250 14.33 22.55 15.36
N ARG A 251 13.68 21.80 14.48
CA ARG A 251 12.33 22.04 14.02
C ARG A 251 11.45 20.82 14.35
N ALA A 252 10.37 21.05 15.05
CA ALA A 252 9.38 20.01 15.30
C ALA A 252 8.68 19.60 13.99
N VAL A 253 8.20 18.36 13.95
CA VAL A 253 7.29 17.89 12.90
C VAL A 253 6.00 18.70 12.93
N ASP A 254 5.45 19.00 11.77
CA ASP A 254 4.12 19.57 11.59
C ASP A 254 3.43 18.98 10.35
N TRP A 255 2.25 19.52 10.01
CA TRP A 255 1.46 19.08 8.85
C TRP A 255 2.24 19.14 7.52
N SER A 256 3.19 20.09 7.39
CA SER A 256 3.93 20.28 6.13
C SER A 256 4.84 19.11 5.81
N ASP A 257 5.38 18.42 6.81
CA ASP A 257 6.22 17.23 6.62
C ASP A 257 5.41 16.05 6.03
N ALA A 258 4.16 15.89 6.46
CA ALA A 258 3.27 14.89 5.89
C ALA A 258 2.84 15.25 4.46
N VAL A 259 2.58 16.54 4.20
CA VAL A 259 2.26 17.05 2.85
C VAL A 259 3.43 16.83 1.90
N GLU A 260 4.66 17.11 2.35
CA GLU A 260 5.88 16.86 1.57
C GLU A 260 6.01 15.38 1.20
N ALA A 261 5.74 14.46 2.13
CA ALA A 261 5.74 13.02 1.83
C ALA A 261 4.74 12.65 0.74
N VAL A 262 3.52 13.19 0.81
CA VAL A 262 2.47 12.99 -0.21
C VAL A 262 2.88 13.58 -1.56
N GLN A 263 3.46 14.79 -1.57
CA GLN A 263 3.93 15.43 -2.80
C GLN A 263 5.05 14.62 -3.46
N ARG A 264 6.00 14.10 -2.69
CA ARG A 264 7.08 13.24 -3.19
C ARG A 264 6.52 11.96 -3.82
N ILE A 265 5.54 11.30 -3.19
CA ILE A 265 4.84 10.17 -3.80
C ILE A 265 4.24 10.59 -5.14
N SER A 266 3.54 11.73 -5.18
CA SER A 266 2.93 12.29 -6.39
C SER A 266 3.93 12.44 -7.53
N ASP A 267 5.04 13.09 -7.25
CA ASP A 267 6.10 13.38 -8.23
C ASP A 267 6.77 12.09 -8.73
N ARG A 268 7.07 11.16 -7.81
CA ARG A 268 7.73 9.89 -8.13
C ARG A 268 6.94 9.01 -9.09
N ILE A 269 5.61 8.96 -8.93
CA ILE A 269 4.73 8.14 -9.78
C ILE A 269 4.12 8.91 -10.95
N GLY A 270 4.41 10.22 -11.06
CA GLY A 270 3.86 11.09 -12.10
C GLY A 270 2.35 11.36 -11.94
N ALA A 271 1.86 11.34 -10.71
CA ALA A 271 0.50 11.76 -10.37
C ALA A 271 0.39 13.29 -10.36
N LYS A 272 -0.85 13.78 -10.40
CA LYS A 272 -1.16 15.20 -10.14
C LYS A 272 -2.14 15.25 -8.98
N LEU A 273 -1.58 15.41 -7.78
CA LEU A 273 -2.38 15.54 -6.57
C LEU A 273 -2.65 17.01 -6.27
N THR A 274 -3.84 17.26 -5.75
CA THR A 274 -4.24 18.56 -5.20
C THR A 274 -4.77 18.37 -3.79
N LEU A 275 -4.58 19.39 -2.96
CA LEU A 275 -5.08 19.40 -1.59
C LEU A 275 -6.36 20.26 -1.55
N ASP A 276 -7.40 19.67 -0.96
CA ASP A 276 -8.68 20.33 -0.72
C ASP A 276 -8.89 20.38 0.80
N GLN A 277 -9.02 21.59 1.34
CA GLN A 277 -9.26 21.79 2.77
C GLN A 277 -10.75 21.73 3.06
N PRO A 278 -11.25 20.65 3.68
CA PRO A 278 -12.66 20.55 4.03
C PRO A 278 -13.00 21.57 5.13
N LYS A 279 -14.28 21.89 5.28
CA LYS A 279 -14.73 22.66 6.43
C LYS A 279 -14.47 21.85 7.72
N ALA A 280 -14.24 22.56 8.82
CA ALA A 280 -13.90 21.92 10.09
C ALA A 280 -14.92 20.84 10.54
N GLU A 281 -16.19 21.02 10.21
CA GLU A 281 -17.31 20.11 10.50
C GLU A 281 -17.29 18.82 9.64
N ASP A 282 -16.63 18.88 8.48
CA ASP A 282 -16.53 17.76 7.52
C ASP A 282 -15.19 16.97 7.67
N VAL A 283 -14.30 17.42 8.56
CA VAL A 283 -13.04 16.74 8.83
C VAL A 283 -13.30 15.51 9.69
N PRO A 284 -12.80 14.30 9.31
CA PRO A 284 -12.94 13.11 10.16
C PRO A 284 -12.30 13.32 11.53
N ALA A 285 -12.92 12.77 12.58
CA ALA A 285 -12.62 13.09 13.99
C ALA A 285 -11.17 12.86 14.41
N GLN A 286 -10.45 11.96 13.73
CA GLN A 286 -9.05 11.67 14.00
C GLN A 286 -8.09 12.74 13.50
N TRP A 287 -8.53 13.66 12.65
CA TRP A 287 -7.72 14.70 12.03
C TRP A 287 -7.94 16.07 12.66
N HIS A 288 -6.91 16.89 12.67
CA HIS A 288 -7.01 18.27 13.16
C HIS A 288 -7.90 19.13 12.25
N PRO A 289 -8.95 19.79 12.76
CA PRO A 289 -9.97 20.44 11.94
C PRO A 289 -9.46 21.59 11.07
N GLY A 290 -8.34 22.22 11.43
CA GLY A 290 -7.74 23.31 10.66
C GLY A 290 -6.39 23.01 10.03
N ARG A 291 -5.86 21.76 10.19
CA ARG A 291 -4.53 21.40 9.69
C ARG A 291 -4.54 20.04 9.03
N ALA A 292 -5.63 19.70 8.39
CA ALA A 292 -5.76 18.52 7.58
C ALA A 292 -6.42 18.86 6.25
N ALA A 293 -6.07 18.10 5.22
CA ALA A 293 -6.60 18.26 3.88
C ALA A 293 -6.96 16.92 3.26
N ARG A 294 -7.95 16.94 2.38
CA ARG A 294 -8.25 15.85 1.46
C ARG A 294 -7.25 15.85 0.34
N VAL A 295 -6.76 14.68 -0.01
CA VAL A 295 -5.87 14.49 -1.17
C VAL A 295 -6.72 14.04 -2.35
N MET A 296 -6.66 14.79 -3.45
CA MET A 296 -7.44 14.55 -4.65
C MET A 296 -6.53 14.27 -5.85
N ALA A 297 -6.91 13.29 -6.67
CA ALA A 297 -6.33 13.04 -7.98
C ALA A 297 -7.38 13.38 -9.06
N GLY A 298 -7.36 14.59 -9.57
CA GLY A 298 -8.49 15.16 -10.30
C GLY A 298 -9.73 15.23 -9.42
N ASP A 299 -10.84 14.60 -9.84
CA ASP A 299 -12.07 14.53 -9.06
C ASP A 299 -12.13 13.33 -8.09
N THR A 300 -11.10 12.46 -8.11
CA THR A 300 -11.07 11.26 -7.27
C THR A 300 -10.45 11.57 -5.91
N PHE A 301 -11.22 11.34 -4.83
CA PHE A 301 -10.67 11.35 -3.47
C PHE A 301 -9.76 10.13 -3.28
N VAL A 302 -8.51 10.38 -2.88
CA VAL A 302 -7.52 9.31 -2.68
C VAL A 302 -7.00 9.23 -1.25
N GLY A 303 -7.29 10.17 -0.38
CA GLY A 303 -6.89 10.07 1.02
C GLY A 303 -6.88 11.38 1.79
N MET A 304 -6.26 11.34 2.96
CA MET A 304 -6.12 12.46 3.88
C MET A 304 -4.65 12.68 4.26
N VAL A 305 -4.31 13.94 4.56
CA VAL A 305 -2.98 14.35 5.04
C VAL A 305 -3.11 15.50 6.03
N GLY A 306 -2.27 15.55 7.03
CA GLY A 306 -2.22 16.66 7.99
C GLY A 306 -1.82 16.25 9.40
N GLU A 307 -2.14 17.08 10.40
CA GLU A 307 -1.93 16.77 11.80
C GLU A 307 -3.05 15.87 12.35
N LEU A 308 -2.69 14.95 13.22
CA LEU A 308 -3.65 14.21 14.02
C LEU A 308 -4.34 15.15 15.02
N HIS A 309 -5.59 14.86 15.35
CA HIS A 309 -6.34 15.66 16.33
C HIS A 309 -5.62 15.65 17.68
N PRO A 310 -5.55 16.79 18.41
CA PRO A 310 -4.89 16.84 19.72
C PRO A 310 -5.36 15.77 20.71
N HIS A 311 -6.65 15.44 20.71
CA HIS A 311 -7.20 14.36 21.52
C HIS A 311 -6.60 12.98 21.16
N VAL A 312 -6.36 12.72 19.87
CA VAL A 312 -5.72 11.48 19.39
C VAL A 312 -4.28 11.43 19.88
N ASN A 313 -3.54 12.54 19.75
CA ASN A 313 -2.16 12.64 20.24
C ASN A 313 -2.10 12.38 21.76
N GLU A 314 -3.01 12.96 22.54
CA GLU A 314 -3.10 12.73 23.99
C GLU A 314 -3.41 11.27 24.33
N ALA A 315 -4.41 10.66 23.68
CA ALA A 315 -4.82 9.28 23.90
C ALA A 315 -3.70 8.28 23.56
N LEU A 316 -2.93 8.56 22.52
CA LEU A 316 -1.81 7.73 22.08
C LEU A 316 -0.49 8.04 22.80
N GLY A 317 -0.42 9.15 23.57
CA GLY A 317 0.83 9.65 24.16
C GLY A 317 1.84 10.13 23.14
N PHE A 318 1.37 10.66 22.04
CA PHE A 318 2.21 11.26 21.00
C PHE A 318 2.59 12.70 21.34
N PRO A 319 3.76 13.19 20.87
CA PRO A 319 4.08 14.62 20.88
C PRO A 319 2.99 15.44 20.17
N ALA A 320 2.85 16.71 20.59
CA ALA A 320 1.99 17.66 19.88
C ALA A 320 2.44 17.78 18.41
N HIS A 321 1.47 18.12 17.54
CA HIS A 321 1.69 18.28 16.11
C HIS A 321 2.16 17.03 15.35
N SER A 322 1.96 15.82 15.92
CA SER A 322 2.19 14.60 15.15
C SER A 322 1.37 14.61 13.88
N ALA A 323 2.05 14.40 12.74
CA ALA A 323 1.46 14.48 11.42
C ALA A 323 1.31 13.08 10.81
N ALA A 324 0.33 12.94 9.93
CA ALA A 324 0.07 11.66 9.26
C ALA A 324 -0.47 11.87 7.85
N PHE A 325 -0.40 10.82 7.06
CA PHE A 325 -1.11 10.70 5.79
C PHE A 325 -1.59 9.27 5.61
N GLU A 326 -2.68 9.11 4.87
CA GLU A 326 -3.10 7.80 4.36
C GLU A 326 -3.71 7.98 2.98
N LEU A 327 -3.19 7.22 1.99
CA LEU A 327 -3.63 7.28 0.59
C LEU A 327 -4.07 5.90 0.12
N ASN A 328 -5.20 5.84 -0.57
CA ASN A 328 -5.64 4.67 -1.32
C ASN A 328 -4.85 4.57 -2.62
N LEU A 329 -3.81 3.73 -2.64
CA LEU A 329 -2.97 3.52 -3.81
C LEU A 329 -3.72 2.85 -4.97
N THR A 330 -4.67 1.97 -4.69
CA THR A 330 -5.49 1.34 -5.73
C THR A 330 -6.27 2.39 -6.50
N ALA A 331 -6.96 3.29 -5.81
CA ALA A 331 -7.68 4.40 -6.42
C ALA A 331 -6.72 5.37 -7.13
N LEU A 332 -5.60 5.73 -6.52
CA LEU A 332 -4.60 6.62 -7.09
C LEU A 332 -4.02 6.05 -8.38
N PHE A 333 -3.60 4.78 -8.38
CA PHE A 333 -3.01 4.14 -9.57
C PHE A 333 -4.00 4.02 -10.72
N ALA A 334 -5.29 3.89 -10.44
CA ALA A 334 -6.34 3.88 -11.46
C ALA A 334 -6.47 5.21 -12.22
N THR A 335 -6.07 6.34 -11.62
CA THR A 335 -6.10 7.67 -12.28
C THR A 335 -4.92 7.89 -13.23
N LEU A 336 -3.87 7.06 -13.15
CA LEU A 336 -2.66 7.25 -13.94
C LEU A 336 -2.82 6.73 -15.37
N SER A 337 -2.47 7.55 -16.34
CA SER A 337 -2.67 7.25 -17.78
C SER A 337 -1.87 6.05 -18.32
N GLY A 338 -0.86 5.58 -17.59
CA GLY A 338 0.07 4.55 -18.06
C GLY A 338 0.94 4.96 -19.26
N LYS A 339 0.79 6.19 -19.76
CA LYS A 339 1.63 6.73 -20.83
C LYS A 339 2.96 7.21 -20.27
N PRO A 340 4.07 7.00 -20.99
CA PRO A 340 5.36 7.58 -20.60
C PRO A 340 5.26 9.10 -20.46
N VAL A 341 5.92 9.64 -19.44
CA VAL A 341 6.08 11.09 -19.31
C VAL A 341 6.90 11.61 -20.49
N GLN A 342 6.34 12.57 -21.22
CA GLN A 342 7.03 13.21 -22.31
C GLN A 342 7.65 14.51 -21.82
N ALA A 343 8.93 14.72 -22.11
CA ALA A 343 9.58 16.00 -21.82
C ALA A 343 8.93 17.10 -22.68
N LYS A 344 8.66 18.25 -22.05
CA LYS A 344 8.22 19.42 -22.80
C LYS A 344 9.37 19.93 -23.69
N PRO A 345 9.09 20.43 -24.89
CA PRO A 345 10.11 21.10 -25.69
C PRO A 345 10.74 22.26 -24.90
N ILE A 346 12.06 22.37 -24.97
CA ILE A 346 12.77 23.47 -24.32
C ILE A 346 12.67 24.68 -25.25
N SER A 347 12.02 25.74 -24.77
CA SER A 347 11.96 26.99 -25.53
C SER A 347 13.33 27.69 -25.54
N THR A 348 13.72 28.21 -26.67
CA THR A 348 14.96 29.02 -26.88
C THR A 348 14.73 30.51 -26.61
N PHE A 349 13.49 30.92 -26.38
CA PHE A 349 13.14 32.31 -26.11
C PHE A 349 13.37 32.70 -24.65
N PRO A 350 13.80 33.95 -24.36
CA PRO A 350 14.04 34.39 -22.99
C PRO A 350 12.73 34.46 -22.17
N PRO A 351 12.77 34.08 -20.87
CA PRO A 351 11.62 34.22 -19.98
C PRO A 351 11.44 35.68 -19.50
N VAL A 352 10.22 36.01 -19.12
CA VAL A 352 9.90 37.25 -18.38
C VAL A 352 9.52 36.83 -16.96
N LYS A 353 10.23 37.34 -15.95
CA LYS A 353 9.96 37.07 -14.54
C LYS A 353 9.28 38.28 -13.90
N GLN A 354 8.25 38.03 -13.10
CA GLN A 354 7.53 39.03 -12.35
C GLN A 354 7.14 38.51 -10.97
N ASP A 355 7.14 39.41 -9.98
CA ASP A 355 6.61 39.10 -8.66
C ASP A 355 5.24 39.76 -8.53
N LEU A 356 4.26 38.96 -8.12
CA LEU A 356 2.87 39.39 -7.95
C LEU A 356 2.45 39.15 -6.50
N ALA A 357 2.26 40.20 -5.73
CA ALA A 357 1.74 40.13 -4.36
C ALA A 357 0.27 40.53 -4.32
N PHE A 358 -0.57 39.65 -3.79
CA PHE A 358 -2.00 39.87 -3.67
C PHE A 358 -2.43 39.93 -2.21
N THR A 359 -3.20 40.92 -1.83
CA THR A 359 -3.95 40.97 -0.57
C THR A 359 -5.29 40.30 -0.77
N VAL A 360 -5.58 39.25 0.05
CA VAL A 360 -6.81 38.45 -0.01
C VAL A 360 -7.40 38.26 1.38
N SER A 361 -8.69 37.88 1.46
CA SER A 361 -9.27 37.35 2.70
C SER A 361 -8.50 36.13 3.20
N THR A 362 -8.39 35.93 4.51
CA THR A 362 -7.84 34.72 5.13
C THR A 362 -8.57 33.46 4.68
N ASP A 363 -9.84 33.57 4.27
CA ASP A 363 -10.66 32.44 3.80
C ASP A 363 -10.29 31.95 2.41
N VAL A 364 -9.66 32.83 1.57
CA VAL A 364 -9.17 32.42 0.24
C VAL A 364 -7.90 31.61 0.41
N THR A 365 -7.89 30.39 -0.05
CA THR A 365 -6.69 29.54 0.02
C THR A 365 -5.62 29.97 -0.99
N ALA A 366 -4.35 29.67 -0.70
CA ALA A 366 -3.27 29.89 -1.67
C ALA A 366 -3.51 29.11 -2.96
N ALA A 367 -4.01 27.89 -2.85
CA ALA A 367 -4.32 27.02 -3.99
C ALA A 367 -5.42 27.59 -4.92
N GLU A 368 -6.46 28.22 -4.35
CA GLU A 368 -7.51 28.88 -5.16
C GLU A 368 -6.97 30.08 -5.95
N LEU A 369 -6.13 30.90 -5.30
CA LEU A 369 -5.50 32.03 -5.97
C LEU A 369 -4.49 31.54 -7.01
N GLU A 370 -3.66 30.59 -6.70
CA GLU A 370 -2.69 29.98 -7.64
C GLU A 370 -3.39 29.41 -8.87
N LYS A 371 -4.43 28.59 -8.66
CA LYS A 371 -5.26 28.06 -9.75
C LYS A 371 -5.80 29.18 -10.65
N THR A 372 -6.29 30.25 -10.05
CA THR A 372 -6.82 31.39 -10.78
C THR A 372 -5.72 32.08 -11.60
N ILE A 373 -4.51 32.22 -11.05
CA ILE A 373 -3.36 32.79 -11.76
C ILE A 373 -2.95 31.87 -12.94
N VAL A 374 -2.86 30.58 -12.71
CA VAL A 374 -2.51 29.59 -13.74
C VAL A 374 -3.50 29.61 -14.91
N GLU A 375 -4.81 29.59 -14.60
CA GLU A 375 -5.86 29.63 -15.62
C GLU A 375 -5.84 30.93 -16.42
N ALA A 376 -5.64 32.09 -15.76
CA ALA A 376 -5.60 33.40 -16.39
C ALA A 376 -4.35 33.64 -17.24
N ALA A 377 -3.20 33.11 -16.81
CA ALA A 377 -1.94 33.19 -17.55
C ALA A 377 -1.95 32.29 -18.78
N GLY A 378 -2.61 31.10 -18.66
CA GLY A 378 -2.70 30.11 -19.74
C GLY A 378 -1.33 29.57 -20.17
N ASN A 379 -1.18 29.23 -21.45
CA ASN A 379 0.02 28.58 -22.00
C ASN A 379 1.31 29.43 -21.90
N SER A 380 1.17 30.71 -21.54
CA SER A 380 2.35 31.58 -21.38
C SER A 380 3.03 31.40 -20.02
N LEU A 381 2.40 30.71 -19.05
CA LEU A 381 2.99 30.46 -17.75
C LEU A 381 3.96 29.27 -17.82
N GLU A 382 5.22 29.50 -17.50
CA GLU A 382 6.24 28.48 -17.38
C GLU A 382 6.34 27.92 -15.96
N SER A 383 6.38 28.82 -14.95
CA SER A 383 6.36 28.45 -13.53
C SER A 383 5.65 29.51 -12.68
N ILE A 384 5.17 29.06 -11.51
CA ILE A 384 4.62 29.88 -10.44
C ILE A 384 5.09 29.30 -9.12
N ASP A 385 5.60 30.16 -8.23
CA ASP A 385 6.11 29.77 -6.92
C ASP A 385 5.61 30.76 -5.86
N LEU A 386 4.91 30.25 -4.83
CA LEU A 386 4.53 31.05 -3.67
C LEU A 386 5.75 31.19 -2.76
N PHE A 387 6.35 32.39 -2.68
CA PHE A 387 7.58 32.60 -1.92
C PHE A 387 7.39 33.38 -0.61
N ASP A 388 6.23 34.03 -0.42
CA ASP A 388 5.94 34.73 0.84
C ASP A 388 4.44 34.73 1.17
N VAL A 389 4.16 34.48 2.48
CA VAL A 389 2.83 34.59 3.08
C VAL A 389 2.92 35.53 4.28
N TYR A 390 2.38 36.70 4.16
CA TYR A 390 2.42 37.70 5.23
C TYR A 390 1.03 37.90 5.85
N THR A 391 0.97 37.79 7.18
CA THR A 391 -0.21 38.08 8.00
C THR A 391 0.23 39.04 9.08
N GLY A 392 -0.15 40.29 8.99
CA GLY A 392 0.26 41.30 9.96
C GLY A 392 -0.64 42.51 9.98
N ASP A 393 -0.50 43.32 11.04
CA ASP A 393 -1.36 44.45 11.35
C ASP A 393 -1.47 45.51 10.24
N GLN A 394 -0.49 45.51 9.31
CA GLN A 394 -0.46 46.47 8.18
C GLN A 394 -1.49 46.13 7.09
N LEU A 395 -2.07 44.93 7.08
CA LEU A 395 -3.04 44.51 6.07
C LEU A 395 -4.49 44.67 6.49
N GLY A 396 -4.73 44.87 7.79
CA GLY A 396 -6.08 44.88 8.38
C GLY A 396 -6.54 43.48 8.83
N GLU A 397 -7.54 43.47 9.70
CA GLU A 397 -8.08 42.21 10.27
C GLU A 397 -8.72 41.34 9.19
N GLY A 398 -8.46 40.04 9.21
CA GLY A 398 -9.03 39.06 8.27
C GLY A 398 -8.41 39.06 6.87
N LEU A 399 -7.25 39.73 6.69
CA LEU A 399 -6.53 39.77 5.42
C LEU A 399 -5.14 39.10 5.54
N LYS A 400 -4.68 38.51 4.43
CA LYS A 400 -3.32 38.01 4.24
C LYS A 400 -2.78 38.48 2.89
N SER A 401 -1.46 38.55 2.78
CA SER A 401 -0.76 38.78 1.51
C SER A 401 -0.10 37.51 1.04
N LEU A 402 -0.32 37.16 -0.22
CA LEU A 402 0.32 36.01 -0.89
C LEU A 402 1.17 36.58 -2.03
N ALA A 403 2.47 36.26 -2.01
CA ALA A 403 3.43 36.73 -3.01
C ALA A 403 3.93 35.56 -3.86
N TYR A 404 3.71 35.67 -5.17
CA TYR A 404 4.07 34.68 -6.15
C TYR A 404 5.18 35.20 -7.09
N ALA A 405 6.22 34.41 -7.28
CA ALA A 405 7.16 34.56 -8.37
C ALA A 405 6.61 33.83 -9.60
N VAL A 406 6.31 34.56 -10.66
CA VAL A 406 5.78 34.00 -11.90
C VAL A 406 6.78 34.16 -13.04
N THR A 407 6.95 33.10 -13.83
CA THR A 407 7.79 33.11 -15.02
C THR A 407 6.91 32.89 -16.24
N PHE A 408 6.94 33.83 -17.16
CA PHE A 408 6.22 33.73 -18.43
C PHE A 408 7.20 33.44 -19.57
N ARG A 409 6.80 32.59 -20.51
CA ARG A 409 7.54 32.28 -21.71
C ARG A 409 6.58 31.87 -22.83
N ALA A 410 6.81 32.35 -24.04
CA ALA A 410 6.11 31.85 -25.22
C ALA A 410 6.92 30.76 -25.90
N GLU A 411 6.23 29.87 -26.62
CA GLU A 411 6.85 28.77 -27.35
C GLU A 411 7.42 29.21 -28.71
N ASP A 412 6.84 30.26 -29.28
CA ASP A 412 7.05 30.69 -30.67
C ASP A 412 7.68 32.07 -30.86
N LYS A 413 7.79 32.87 -29.77
CA LYS A 413 8.34 34.24 -29.86
C LYS A 413 8.95 34.70 -28.56
N THR A 414 9.72 35.79 -28.61
CA THR A 414 10.09 36.57 -27.42
C THR A 414 8.91 37.39 -26.96
N LEU A 415 8.52 37.32 -25.68
CA LEU A 415 7.46 38.16 -25.10
C LEU A 415 7.92 39.62 -25.05
N THR A 416 7.10 40.50 -25.57
CA THR A 416 7.32 41.96 -25.44
C THR A 416 6.82 42.45 -24.07
N SER A 417 7.16 43.70 -23.70
CA SER A 417 6.62 44.36 -22.50
C SER A 417 5.09 44.45 -22.55
N GLU A 418 4.53 44.72 -23.74
CA GLU A 418 3.09 44.79 -23.96
C GLU A 418 2.41 43.41 -23.79
N ASP A 419 3.03 42.32 -24.30
CA ASP A 419 2.53 40.96 -24.10
C ASP A 419 2.49 40.61 -22.62
N SER A 420 3.56 40.91 -21.86
CA SER A 420 3.65 40.61 -20.43
C SER A 420 2.68 41.42 -19.58
N GLU A 421 2.45 42.67 -19.95
CA GLU A 421 1.47 43.53 -19.29
C GLU A 421 0.02 43.08 -19.54
N ALA A 422 -0.26 42.59 -20.75
CA ALA A 422 -1.54 41.99 -21.08
C ALA A 422 -1.81 40.69 -20.28
N ILE A 423 -0.78 39.86 -20.08
CA ILE A 423 -0.89 38.66 -19.22
C ILE A 423 -1.15 39.06 -17.77
N ARG A 424 -0.34 39.98 -17.22
CA ARG A 424 -0.50 40.49 -15.86
C ARG A 424 -1.90 41.06 -15.63
N LYS A 425 -2.43 41.84 -16.58
CA LYS A 425 -3.76 42.38 -16.49
C LYS A 425 -4.84 41.31 -16.40
N ARG A 426 -4.75 40.25 -17.24
CA ARG A 426 -5.70 39.12 -17.15
C ARG A 426 -5.65 38.45 -15.79
N ILE A 427 -4.45 38.26 -15.23
CA ILE A 427 -4.25 37.67 -13.91
C ILE A 427 -4.90 38.52 -12.83
N VAL A 428 -4.65 39.85 -12.84
CA VAL A 428 -5.22 40.78 -11.87
C VAL A 428 -6.76 40.84 -11.98
N ASP A 429 -7.30 40.88 -13.18
CA ASP A 429 -8.75 40.92 -13.44
C ASP A 429 -9.42 39.59 -12.99
N ALA A 430 -8.74 38.47 -13.13
CA ALA A 430 -9.22 37.16 -12.65
C ALA A 430 -9.15 37.06 -11.10
N ALA A 431 -8.04 37.47 -10.51
CA ALA A 431 -7.83 37.46 -9.06
C ALA A 431 -8.81 38.40 -8.34
N ALA A 432 -9.17 39.53 -8.95
CA ALA A 432 -10.17 40.45 -8.40
C ALA A 432 -11.55 39.82 -8.20
N LYS A 433 -11.90 38.74 -8.94
CA LYS A 433 -13.16 38.01 -8.76
C LYS A 433 -13.19 37.23 -7.46
N LEU A 434 -12.01 36.86 -6.92
CA LEU A 434 -11.83 36.26 -5.61
C LEU A 434 -11.70 37.30 -4.49
N GLY A 435 -11.87 38.60 -4.81
CA GLY A 435 -11.63 39.69 -3.88
C GLY A 435 -10.15 40.01 -3.65
N ALA A 436 -9.24 39.41 -4.44
CA ALA A 436 -7.80 39.66 -4.35
C ALA A 436 -7.44 40.99 -4.97
N GLN A 437 -6.62 41.78 -4.27
CA GLN A 437 -6.11 43.06 -4.73
C GLN A 437 -4.59 42.98 -4.90
N LEU A 438 -4.11 43.38 -6.07
CA LEU A 438 -2.67 43.45 -6.31
C LEU A 438 -2.07 44.54 -5.42
N ARG A 439 -1.05 44.18 -4.65
CA ARG A 439 -0.28 45.12 -3.84
C ARG A 439 0.77 45.78 -4.70
N ALA A 440 0.85 47.08 -4.62
CA ALA A 440 1.81 47.89 -5.38
C ALA A 440 3.25 47.73 -4.83
#